data_487351decf95551ee2250ceaa9037926
#
_entry.id   487351decf95551ee2250ceaa9037926
#
_cell.length_a   1.000
_cell.length_b   1.000
_cell.length_c   1.000
_cell.angle_alpha   90.00
_cell.angle_beta   90.00
_cell.angle_gamma   90.00
#
_symmetry.space_group_name_H-M   'P 1'
#
loop_
_entity.id
_entity.type
_entity.pdbx_description
1 polymer ?
#
loop_
_entity_poly.entity_id
_entity_poly.type
_entity_poly.pdbx_seq_one_letter_code
_entity_poly.pdbx_strand_id
1 'polypeptide(L)'
;MKRNGRSAWQIEEEIGKIVQAAFINHGYGDDVAFDVRQETGEYYEILVRQDGEIGGVGAIDFGVLEEINKQVEVDSIQPDFRDSFCFEVRVEGDQD
;
A
#
# COMPACT_ATOMS: atom_id res chain seq x y z
N MET A 1 6.25 -10.26 -4.03
CA MET A 1 4.97 -11.00 -4.07
C MET A 1 4.66 -11.44 -5.48
N LYS A 2 4.17 -12.64 -5.63
CA LYS A 2 3.75 -13.15 -6.93
C LYS A 2 2.24 -13.29 -6.99
N ARG A 3 1.71 -13.14 -8.18
CA ARG A 3 0.27 -13.21 -8.38
C ARG A 3 -0.31 -14.62 -8.10
N ASN A 4 0.37 -15.66 -8.53
CA ASN A 4 0.00 -17.07 -8.29
C ASN A 4 -1.45 -17.40 -8.70
N GLY A 5 -1.87 -16.88 -9.85
CA GLY A 5 -3.22 -17.16 -10.37
C GLY A 5 -4.35 -16.42 -9.68
N ARG A 6 -4.05 -15.58 -8.68
CA ARG A 6 -5.10 -14.84 -7.97
C ARG A 6 -5.64 -13.70 -8.83
N SER A 7 -6.91 -13.37 -8.63
CA SER A 7 -7.53 -12.23 -9.29
C SER A 7 -7.02 -10.91 -8.72
N ALA A 8 -7.29 -9.82 -9.42
CA ALA A 8 -6.86 -8.50 -8.98
C ALA A 8 -7.43 -8.15 -7.60
N TRP A 9 -8.71 -8.46 -7.35
CA TRP A 9 -9.32 -8.12 -6.06
C TRP A 9 -8.71 -8.94 -4.91
N GLN A 10 -8.29 -10.17 -5.16
CA GLN A 10 -7.61 -10.98 -4.15
C GLN A 10 -6.24 -10.41 -3.82
N ILE A 11 -5.52 -9.94 -4.82
CA ILE A 11 -4.24 -9.28 -4.64
C ILE A 11 -4.42 -7.96 -3.88
N GLU A 12 -5.43 -7.16 -4.26
CA GLU A 12 -5.71 -5.91 -3.57
C GLU A 12 -6.01 -6.14 -2.09
N GLU A 13 -6.78 -7.17 -1.77
CA GLU A 13 -7.09 -7.52 -0.40
C GLU A 13 -5.83 -7.91 0.38
N GLU A 14 -4.97 -8.71 -0.22
CA GLU A 14 -3.73 -9.12 0.43
C GLU A 14 -2.78 -7.95 0.64
N ILE A 15 -2.64 -7.08 -0.35
CA ILE A 15 -1.84 -5.85 -0.20
C ILE A 15 -2.41 -5.00 0.92
N GLY A 16 -3.74 -4.87 0.98
CA GLY A 16 -4.39 -4.12 2.05
C GLY A 16 -4.04 -4.65 3.44
N LYS A 17 -4.00 -5.97 3.60
CA LYS A 17 -3.60 -6.57 4.87
C LYS A 17 -2.15 -6.29 5.22
N ILE A 18 -1.26 -6.36 4.23
CA ILE A 18 0.17 -6.05 4.41
C ILE A 18 0.34 -4.59 4.83
N VAL A 19 -0.32 -3.68 4.15
CA VAL A 19 -0.22 -2.25 4.43
C VAL A 19 -0.78 -1.95 5.82
N GLN A 20 -1.94 -2.48 6.15
CA GLN A 20 -2.55 -2.26 7.46
C GLN A 20 -1.66 -2.77 8.59
N ALA A 21 -1.12 -3.98 8.44
CA ALA A 21 -0.23 -4.55 9.44
C ALA A 21 1.03 -3.70 9.64
N ALA A 22 1.58 -3.16 8.55
CA ALA A 22 2.76 -2.31 8.64
C ALA A 22 2.46 -1.03 9.42
N PHE A 23 1.32 -0.40 9.17
CA PHE A 23 0.93 0.79 9.93
C PHE A 23 0.71 0.47 11.41
N ILE A 24 0.06 -0.62 11.72
CA ILE A 24 -0.16 -1.04 13.11
C ILE A 24 1.18 -1.29 13.80
N ASN A 25 2.10 -1.96 13.14
CA ASN A 25 3.42 -2.27 13.71
C ASN A 25 4.26 -1.02 13.98
N HIS A 26 3.96 0.07 13.31
CA HIS A 26 4.66 1.33 13.51
C HIS A 26 3.89 2.31 14.40
N GLY A 27 2.90 1.83 15.14
CA GLY A 27 2.23 2.62 16.16
C GLY A 27 0.98 3.37 15.70
N TYR A 28 0.56 3.16 14.46
CA TYR A 28 -0.70 3.73 13.98
C TYR A 28 -1.86 2.82 14.35
N GLY A 29 -3.05 3.38 14.41
CA GLY A 29 -4.24 2.58 14.66
C GLY A 29 -4.60 1.70 13.47
N ASP A 30 -5.57 0.83 13.67
CA ASP A 30 -6.05 -0.06 12.61
C ASP A 30 -7.06 0.62 11.68
N ASP A 31 -7.29 1.91 11.88
CA ASP A 31 -8.22 2.72 11.12
C ASP A 31 -7.54 3.70 10.17
N VAL A 32 -6.27 3.48 9.83
CA VAL A 32 -5.59 4.31 8.85
C VAL A 32 -6.34 4.26 7.53
N ALA A 33 -6.65 5.42 6.99
CA ALA A 33 -7.41 5.51 5.74
C ALA A 33 -6.49 5.33 4.54
N PHE A 34 -6.69 4.28 3.80
CA PHE A 34 -5.97 4.05 2.55
C PHE A 34 -6.85 3.26 1.57
N ASP A 35 -6.53 3.39 0.30
CA ASP A 35 -7.19 2.63 -0.77
C ASP A 35 -6.14 1.90 -1.59
N VAL A 36 -6.49 0.71 -2.05
CA VAL A 36 -5.62 -0.11 -2.89
C VAL A 36 -6.37 -0.39 -4.19
N ARG A 37 -5.71 -0.17 -5.32
CA ARG A 37 -6.31 -0.50 -6.61
C ARG A 37 -5.25 -0.94 -7.61
N GLN A 38 -5.63 -1.80 -8.52
CA GLN A 38 -4.76 -2.18 -9.62
C GLN A 38 -4.66 -1.02 -10.60
N GLU A 39 -3.45 -0.61 -10.92
CA GLU A 39 -3.21 0.46 -11.88
C GLU A 39 -2.89 -0.12 -13.27
N THR A 40 -1.98 -1.07 -13.30
CA THR A 40 -1.63 -1.82 -14.51
C THR A 40 -1.44 -3.28 -14.13
N GLY A 41 -1.08 -4.12 -15.08
CA GLY A 41 -1.00 -5.56 -14.85
C GLY A 41 -0.21 -5.99 -13.62
N GLU A 42 0.95 -5.36 -13.38
CA GLU A 42 1.82 -5.72 -12.26
C GLU A 42 1.82 -4.69 -11.14
N TYR A 43 1.32 -3.49 -11.37
CA TYR A 43 1.41 -2.40 -10.41
C TYR A 43 0.08 -2.12 -9.75
N TYR A 44 0.14 -1.96 -8.44
CA TYR A 44 -1.00 -1.59 -7.62
C TYR A 44 -0.66 -0.29 -6.91
N GLU A 45 -1.59 0.65 -6.94
CA GLU A 45 -1.43 1.95 -6.29
C GLU A 45 -2.08 1.92 -4.92
N ILE A 46 -1.36 2.41 -3.94
CA ILE A 46 -1.90 2.59 -2.60
C ILE A 46 -1.94 4.10 -2.32
N LEU A 47 -3.13 4.61 -2.09
CA LEU A 47 -3.35 6.00 -1.74
C LEU A 47 -3.59 6.07 -0.23
N VAL A 48 -2.70 6.75 0.48
CA VAL A 48 -2.80 6.91 1.93
C VAL A 48 -3.18 8.34 2.25
N ARG A 49 -4.22 8.50 3.05
CA ARG A 49 -4.66 9.83 3.48
C ARG A 49 -3.80 10.30 4.64
N GLN A 50 -3.43 11.57 4.60
CA GLN A 50 -2.61 12.17 5.66
C GLN A 50 -3.44 12.97 6.65
N ASP A 51 -4.75 12.94 6.50
CA ASP A 51 -5.67 13.65 7.39
C ASP A 51 -5.88 12.85 8.68
N GLY A 52 -5.28 13.31 9.77
CA GLY A 52 -5.38 12.64 11.05
C GLY A 52 -6.79 12.63 11.65
N GLU A 53 -7.68 13.50 11.20
CA GLU A 53 -9.06 13.54 11.70
C GLU A 53 -9.88 12.35 11.22
N ILE A 54 -9.47 11.72 10.14
CA ILE A 54 -10.17 10.58 9.56
C ILE A 54 -9.29 9.34 9.48
N GLY A 55 -8.39 9.19 10.47
CA GLY A 55 -7.53 8.02 10.54
C GLY A 55 -6.38 8.03 9.55
N GLY A 56 -5.94 9.21 9.13
CA GLY A 56 -4.83 9.33 8.21
C GLY A 56 -3.48 9.38 8.91
N VAL A 57 -2.45 9.53 8.11
CA VAL A 57 -1.07 9.64 8.55
C VAL A 57 -0.63 11.10 8.37
N GLY A 58 -0.01 11.68 9.41
CA GLY A 58 0.36 13.10 9.39
C GLY A 58 1.49 13.44 8.42
N ALA A 59 2.30 12.46 8.04
CA ALA A 59 3.42 12.63 7.13
C ALA A 59 3.78 11.28 6.52
N ILE A 60 4.57 11.31 5.44
CA ILE A 60 5.07 10.07 4.84
C ILE A 60 6.00 9.38 5.84
N ASP A 61 5.65 8.15 6.21
CA ASP A 61 6.46 7.35 7.13
C ASP A 61 7.25 6.32 6.34
N PHE A 62 8.52 6.62 6.12
CA PHE A 62 9.40 5.74 5.36
C PHE A 62 9.67 4.43 6.07
N GLY A 63 9.56 4.38 7.40
CA GLY A 63 9.68 3.12 8.14
C GLY A 63 8.58 2.14 7.80
N VAL A 64 7.35 2.64 7.65
CA VAL A 64 6.22 1.82 7.22
C VAL A 64 6.46 1.30 5.80
N LEU A 65 6.90 2.18 4.89
CA LEU A 65 7.15 1.79 3.51
C LEU A 65 8.26 0.76 3.41
N GLU A 66 9.30 0.88 4.24
CA GLU A 66 10.37 -0.09 4.29
C GLU A 66 9.88 -1.45 4.75
N GLU A 67 8.98 -1.49 5.72
CA GLU A 67 8.38 -2.74 6.16
C GLU A 67 7.53 -3.38 5.06
N ILE A 68 6.73 -2.59 4.37
CA ILE A 68 5.94 -3.08 3.24
C ILE A 68 6.86 -3.65 2.16
N ASN A 69 7.97 -2.97 1.88
CA ASN A 69 8.92 -3.38 0.86
C ASN A 69 9.54 -4.75 1.13
N LYS A 70 9.55 -5.20 2.36
CA LYS A 70 10.03 -6.56 2.68
C LYS A 70 9.11 -7.65 2.18
N GLN A 71 7.86 -7.34 1.93
CA GLN A 71 6.86 -8.33 1.51
C GLN A 71 6.40 -8.13 0.06
N VAL A 72 6.33 -6.89 -0.39
CA VAL A 72 5.97 -6.55 -1.76
C VAL A 72 6.79 -5.34 -2.18
N GLU A 73 7.38 -5.40 -3.37
CA GLU A 73 8.28 -4.34 -3.83
C GLU A 73 7.57 -3.00 -3.92
N VAL A 74 8.05 -2.02 -3.15
CA VAL A 74 7.59 -0.64 -3.25
C VAL A 74 8.40 0.04 -4.35
N ASP A 75 7.73 0.55 -5.36
CA ASP A 75 8.41 1.06 -6.54
C ASP A 75 8.47 2.58 -6.58
N SER A 76 7.37 3.24 -6.39
CA SER A 76 7.29 4.69 -6.55
C SER A 76 6.57 5.30 -5.37
N ILE A 77 7.08 6.40 -4.85
CA ILE A 77 6.48 7.12 -3.73
C ILE A 77 6.31 8.56 -4.19
N GLN A 78 5.08 9.05 -4.16
CA GLN A 78 4.77 10.39 -4.62
C GLN A 78 3.84 11.10 -3.64
N PRO A 79 4.07 12.38 -3.36
CA PRO A 79 3.05 13.17 -2.71
C PRO A 79 1.86 13.26 -3.66
N ASP A 80 0.68 13.06 -3.11
CA ASP A 80 -0.53 13.21 -3.90
C ASP A 80 -1.19 14.54 -3.52
N PHE A 81 -2.34 14.78 -4.08
CA PHE A 81 -3.00 16.05 -3.98
C PHE A 81 -3.41 16.36 -2.54
N ARG A 82 -2.94 17.48 -2.02
CA ARG A 82 -3.26 17.99 -0.67
C ARG A 82 -2.74 17.09 0.46
N ASP A 83 -3.63 16.39 1.16
CA ASP A 83 -3.36 15.71 2.41
C ASP A 83 -3.20 14.21 2.26
N SER A 84 -2.58 13.80 1.16
CA SER A 84 -2.39 12.38 0.90
C SER A 84 -1.05 12.13 0.22
N PHE A 85 -0.63 10.89 0.22
CA PHE A 85 0.48 10.44 -0.60
C PHE A 85 0.13 9.09 -1.20
N CYS A 86 0.78 8.76 -2.30
CA CYS A 86 0.58 7.46 -2.90
C CYS A 86 1.91 6.79 -3.18
N PHE A 87 1.87 5.49 -3.21
CA PHE A 87 3.01 4.70 -3.63
C PHE A 87 2.50 3.50 -4.42
N GLU A 88 3.38 2.96 -5.23
CA GLU A 88 3.06 1.79 -6.03
C GLU A 88 3.80 0.59 -5.48
N VAL A 89 3.15 -0.56 -5.55
CA VAL A 89 3.82 -1.84 -5.28
C VAL A 89 3.73 -2.69 -6.53
N ARG A 90 4.76 -3.48 -6.73
CA ARG A 90 4.84 -4.36 -7.88
C ARG A 90 4.56 -5.79 -7.46
N VAL A 91 3.58 -6.40 -8.12
CA VAL A 91 3.25 -7.81 -7.95
C VAL A 91 3.66 -8.52 -9.23
N GLU A 92 4.58 -9.47 -9.12
CA GLU A 92 5.04 -10.20 -10.28
C GLU A 92 3.90 -11.01 -10.89
N GLY A 93 3.78 -10.95 -12.20
CA GLY A 93 2.79 -11.75 -12.90
C GLY A 93 3.12 -13.22 -12.85
N ASP A 94 2.13 -14.05 -13.21
CA ASP A 94 2.37 -15.48 -13.32
C ASP A 94 3.37 -15.75 -14.44
N GLN A 95 4.27 -16.67 -14.17
CA GLN A 95 5.23 -17.11 -15.17
C GLN A 95 4.80 -18.47 -15.69
N ASP A 96 4.70 -18.55 -16.97
CA ASP A 96 4.37 -19.82 -17.65
C ASP A 96 5.60 -20.70 -17.79
#